data_bac44385215690f9b43766b009beed45
#
_entry.id   bac44385215690f9b43766b009beed45
#
_cell.length_a   1.000
_cell.length_b   1.000
_cell.length_c   1.000
_cell.angle_alpha   90.00
_cell.angle_beta   90.00
_cell.angle_gamma   90.00
#
_symmetry.space_group_name_H-M   'P 1'
#
loop_
_entity.id
_entity.type
_entity.pdbx_description
1 polymer ?
#
loop_
_entity_poly.entity_id
_entity_poly.type
_entity_poly.pdbx_seq_one_letter_code
_entity_poly.pdbx_strand_id
1 'polypeptide(L)'
;EPVAGENTWIDTGFELTDSLVAWCAANEMYVILDLHAAPGGQGYAQEISDYNPAKPSLWESIDNKNKMVALWKRIAEHYVGEQWVAGYDLLNEPNWNLPNGSALRSLYMQCTDSIRTVDPDHIIFIEGNWFANDFTGLTPPWDDQLVYSPHKYWSKNEPVDMEFVTSLRNEHNVPLYVGESGENGNAWFRDAIHLLEDLNMGWAWWPLKKIESISCPMSIAKTDGYQDLLDYWNGNALQPSVEVATASLMELAE
;
A
#
# COMPACT_ATOMS: atom_id res chain seq x y z
N GLU A 1 10.03 11.46 0.73
CA GLU A 1 10.60 11.27 -0.63
C GLU A 1 12.02 11.84 -0.71
N PRO A 2 12.91 11.24 -1.50
CA PRO A 2 14.16 11.87 -1.85
C PRO A 2 13.88 13.07 -2.75
N VAL A 3 14.23 14.28 -2.32
CA VAL A 3 14.16 15.49 -3.15
C VAL A 3 15.23 15.42 -4.24
N ALA A 4 15.17 16.33 -5.20
CA ALA A 4 16.17 16.44 -6.26
C ALA A 4 17.58 16.51 -5.67
N GLY A 5 18.31 15.44 -5.81
CA GLY A 5 19.63 15.23 -5.21
C GLY A 5 19.69 13.84 -4.58
N GLU A 6 20.81 13.21 -4.72
CA GLU A 6 21.01 11.85 -4.24
C GLU A 6 20.90 11.82 -2.71
N ASN A 7 19.97 10.98 -2.19
CA ASN A 7 19.76 10.75 -0.76
C ASN A 7 19.41 12.00 0.09
N THR A 8 18.73 12.97 -0.49
CA THR A 8 18.15 14.07 0.28
C THR A 8 16.74 13.71 0.70
N TRP A 9 16.47 13.63 2.01
CA TRP A 9 15.22 13.17 2.58
C TRP A 9 14.36 14.33 3.09
N ILE A 10 13.04 14.17 3.03
CA ILE A 10 12.05 15.04 3.67
C ILE A 10 11.54 14.31 4.90
N ASP A 11 11.77 14.87 6.07
CA ASP A 11 11.46 14.17 7.35
C ASP A 11 9.98 14.20 7.73
N THR A 12 9.19 15.12 7.15
CA THR A 12 7.74 15.25 7.48
C THR A 12 6.96 13.94 7.35
N GLY A 13 7.28 13.10 6.35
CA GLY A 13 6.66 11.79 6.20
C GLY A 13 6.96 10.87 7.38
N PHE A 14 8.18 10.87 7.88
CA PHE A 14 8.58 10.10 9.06
C PHE A 14 7.90 10.62 10.32
N GLU A 15 7.83 11.93 10.53
CA GLU A 15 7.16 12.54 11.69
C GLU A 15 5.69 12.15 11.79
N LEU A 16 4.98 12.10 10.64
CA LEU A 16 3.59 11.65 10.58
C LEU A 16 3.46 10.16 10.85
N THR A 17 4.33 9.35 10.26
CA THR A 17 4.31 7.89 10.44
C THR A 17 4.70 7.51 11.86
N ASP A 18 5.68 8.19 12.47
CA ASP A 18 6.05 8.00 13.88
C ASP A 18 4.86 8.26 14.82
N SER A 19 4.08 9.31 14.52
CA SER A 19 2.86 9.61 15.28
C SER A 19 1.83 8.50 15.13
N LEU A 20 1.63 7.97 13.92
CA LEU A 20 0.73 6.84 13.67
C LEU A 20 1.20 5.58 14.43
N VAL A 21 2.48 5.25 14.32
CA VAL A 21 3.06 4.08 15.03
C VAL A 21 2.87 4.22 16.55
N ALA A 22 3.11 5.41 17.11
CA ALA A 22 2.90 5.67 18.53
C ALA A 22 1.43 5.51 18.94
N TRP A 23 0.47 5.98 18.13
CA TRP A 23 -0.97 5.80 18.41
C TRP A 23 -1.39 4.33 18.29
N CYS A 24 -0.89 3.61 17.31
CA CYS A 24 -1.13 2.18 17.18
C CYS A 24 -0.53 1.39 18.33
N ALA A 25 0.70 1.68 18.73
CA ALA A 25 1.37 1.09 19.87
C ALA A 25 0.58 1.27 21.19
N ALA A 26 0.06 2.49 21.41
CA ALA A 26 -0.78 2.78 22.59
C ALA A 26 -2.10 1.98 22.61
N ASN A 27 -2.53 1.44 21.49
CA ASN A 27 -3.73 0.62 21.34
C ASN A 27 -3.41 -0.86 21.02
N GLU A 28 -2.16 -1.29 21.20
CA GLU A 28 -1.70 -2.66 20.96
C GLU A 28 -1.97 -3.13 19.51
N MET A 29 -1.82 -2.22 18.54
CA MET A 29 -2.01 -2.50 17.10
C MET A 29 -0.67 -2.44 16.37
N TYR A 30 -0.44 -3.40 15.48
CA TYR A 30 0.70 -3.38 14.57
C TYR A 30 0.42 -2.54 13.33
N VAL A 31 1.49 -2.00 12.75
CA VAL A 31 1.46 -1.23 11.51
C VAL A 31 2.23 -1.97 10.43
N ILE A 32 1.67 -2.09 9.24
CA ILE A 32 2.37 -2.47 8.02
C ILE A 32 2.56 -1.19 7.21
N LEU A 33 3.80 -0.88 6.87
CA LEU A 33 4.12 0.31 6.07
C LEU A 33 4.06 -0.05 4.60
N ASP A 34 3.17 0.60 3.86
CA ASP A 34 2.99 0.42 2.42
C ASP A 34 3.57 1.60 1.63
N LEU A 35 4.30 1.31 0.55
CA LEU A 35 4.69 2.31 -0.44
C LEU A 35 3.61 2.43 -1.52
N HIS A 36 2.61 3.25 -1.26
CA HIS A 36 1.42 3.36 -2.10
C HIS A 36 1.70 4.01 -3.47
N ALA A 37 2.65 4.93 -3.56
CA ALA A 37 3.08 5.55 -4.81
C ALA A 37 4.61 5.62 -4.88
N ALA A 38 5.20 4.87 -5.80
CA ALA A 38 6.65 4.82 -5.99
C ALA A 38 7.16 6.00 -6.84
N PRO A 39 8.47 6.33 -6.75
CA PRO A 39 9.07 7.31 -7.63
C PRO A 39 8.77 7.05 -9.11
N GLY A 40 8.11 7.97 -9.79
CA GLY A 40 7.72 7.89 -11.19
C GLY A 40 6.39 7.15 -11.45
N GLY A 41 5.82 6.51 -10.43
CA GLY A 41 4.58 5.73 -10.55
C GLY A 41 4.82 4.31 -11.06
N GLN A 42 4.18 3.33 -10.40
CA GLN A 42 4.31 1.90 -10.66
C GLN A 42 3.23 1.33 -11.60
N GLY A 43 2.22 2.12 -11.93
CA GLY A 43 1.08 1.69 -12.75
C GLY A 43 0.55 2.79 -13.64
N TYR A 44 -0.29 2.42 -14.61
CA TYR A 44 -0.93 3.37 -15.54
C TYR A 44 -2.07 4.18 -14.89
N ALA A 45 -2.65 3.70 -13.79
CA ALA A 45 -3.72 4.36 -13.06
C ALA A 45 -3.12 5.49 -12.20
N GLN A 46 -3.30 6.73 -12.63
CA GLN A 46 -2.73 7.90 -11.95
C GLN A 46 -3.26 8.04 -10.52
N GLU A 47 -4.52 7.74 -10.30
CA GLU A 47 -5.21 7.78 -9.01
C GLU A 47 -4.65 6.80 -7.97
N ILE A 48 -3.93 5.77 -8.42
CA ILE A 48 -3.31 4.76 -7.55
C ILE A 48 -1.81 5.02 -7.39
N SER A 49 -1.14 5.46 -8.46
CA SER A 49 0.32 5.41 -8.54
C SER A 49 1.01 6.76 -8.69
N ASP A 50 0.27 7.87 -8.74
CA ASP A 50 0.79 9.20 -9.07
C ASP A 50 1.55 9.27 -10.41
N TYR A 51 1.29 8.32 -11.32
CA TYR A 51 1.97 8.26 -12.60
C TYR A 51 1.70 9.50 -13.45
N ASN A 52 2.78 10.14 -13.90
CA ASN A 52 2.71 11.24 -14.84
C ASN A 52 3.23 10.80 -16.21
N PRO A 53 2.38 10.65 -17.23
CA PRO A 53 2.78 10.18 -18.56
C PRO A 53 3.75 11.10 -19.32
N ALA A 54 3.98 12.32 -18.82
CA ALA A 54 4.99 13.24 -19.35
C ALA A 54 6.40 12.99 -18.77
N LYS A 55 6.56 12.05 -17.83
CA LYS A 55 7.82 11.70 -17.17
C LYS A 55 8.03 10.19 -17.23
N PRO A 56 9.30 9.73 -17.10
CA PRO A 56 9.57 8.31 -17.00
C PRO A 56 8.93 7.69 -15.76
N SER A 57 8.26 6.55 -15.94
CA SER A 57 7.70 5.74 -14.85
C SER A 57 8.80 5.09 -14.00
N LEU A 58 8.37 4.41 -12.92
CA LEU A 58 9.26 3.55 -12.14
C LEU A 58 10.01 2.54 -13.03
N TRP A 59 9.31 1.97 -14.00
CA TRP A 59 9.85 0.90 -14.85
C TRP A 59 10.81 1.38 -15.93
N GLU A 60 10.63 2.60 -16.40
CA GLU A 60 11.42 3.22 -17.48
C GLU A 60 12.68 3.94 -16.99
N SER A 61 12.79 4.22 -15.68
CA SER A 61 13.91 4.96 -15.10
C SER A 61 14.68 4.12 -14.08
N ILE A 62 15.97 3.96 -14.32
CA ILE A 62 16.87 3.36 -13.33
C ILE A 62 17.00 4.23 -12.07
N ASP A 63 16.94 5.56 -12.22
CA ASP A 63 17.02 6.50 -11.10
C ASP A 63 15.79 6.37 -10.20
N ASN A 64 14.59 6.18 -10.76
CA ASN A 64 13.38 5.94 -9.97
C ASN A 64 13.46 4.63 -9.19
N LYS A 65 13.96 3.55 -9.80
CA LYS A 65 14.20 2.28 -9.10
C LYS A 65 15.23 2.43 -7.98
N ASN A 66 16.34 3.10 -8.25
CA ASN A 66 17.37 3.35 -7.23
C ASN A 66 16.83 4.19 -6.06
N LYS A 67 15.99 5.19 -6.36
CA LYS A 67 15.31 5.98 -5.32
C LYS A 67 14.38 5.13 -4.46
N MET A 68 13.61 4.24 -5.06
CA MET A 68 12.75 3.32 -4.31
C MET A 68 13.57 2.41 -3.39
N VAL A 69 14.64 1.82 -3.90
CA VAL A 69 15.54 0.96 -3.09
C VAL A 69 16.17 1.75 -1.94
N ALA A 70 16.64 2.97 -2.20
CA ALA A 70 17.22 3.83 -1.18
C ALA A 70 16.17 4.28 -0.14
N LEU A 71 14.93 4.55 -0.57
CA LEU A 71 13.83 4.91 0.33
C LEU A 71 13.51 3.76 1.29
N TRP A 72 13.39 2.54 0.79
CA TRP A 72 13.13 1.38 1.64
C TRP A 72 14.26 1.13 2.64
N LYS A 73 15.50 1.27 2.21
CA LYS A 73 16.64 1.22 3.15
C LYS A 73 16.50 2.27 4.26
N ARG A 74 16.17 3.51 3.89
CA ARG A 74 15.99 4.62 4.86
C ARG A 74 14.83 4.37 5.81
N ILE A 75 13.71 3.81 5.33
CA ILE A 75 12.57 3.41 6.16
C ILE A 75 13.01 2.31 7.13
N ALA A 76 13.68 1.28 6.64
CA ALA A 76 14.16 0.18 7.47
C ALA A 76 15.19 0.66 8.52
N GLU A 77 16.12 1.56 8.17
CA GLU A 77 17.04 2.18 9.13
C GLU A 77 16.32 2.96 10.24
N HIS A 78 15.18 3.56 9.91
CA HIS A 78 14.39 4.34 10.88
C HIS A 78 13.59 3.45 11.84
N TYR A 79 13.03 2.36 11.34
CA TYR A 79 12.14 1.49 12.12
C TYR A 79 12.78 0.19 12.60
N VAL A 80 14.07 -0.06 12.35
CA VAL A 80 14.75 -1.25 12.86
C VAL A 80 14.57 -1.35 14.39
N GLY A 81 14.03 -2.48 14.85
CA GLY A 81 13.74 -2.73 16.25
C GLY A 81 12.46 -2.07 16.79
N GLU A 82 11.66 -1.38 15.96
CA GLU A 82 10.34 -0.89 16.35
C GLU A 82 9.33 -2.04 16.32
N GLN A 83 9.02 -2.59 17.47
CA GLN A 83 8.18 -3.79 17.58
C GLN A 83 6.74 -3.63 17.12
N TRP A 84 6.24 -2.39 16.98
CA TRP A 84 4.88 -2.11 16.52
C TRP A 84 4.77 -1.93 15.01
N VAL A 85 5.89 -1.88 14.31
CA VAL A 85 5.92 -2.07 12.86
C VAL A 85 6.02 -3.57 12.58
N ALA A 86 5.01 -4.16 11.97
CA ALA A 86 5.00 -5.58 11.62
C ALA A 86 5.86 -5.88 10.40
N GLY A 87 5.91 -4.96 9.45
CA GLY A 87 6.67 -5.13 8.23
C GLY A 87 6.44 -4.05 7.18
N TYR A 88 7.00 -4.31 6.01
CA TYR A 88 7.10 -3.40 4.88
C TYR A 88 6.43 -4.00 3.65
N ASP A 89 5.35 -3.37 3.14
CA ASP A 89 4.76 -3.71 1.86
C ASP A 89 5.45 -2.89 0.77
N LEU A 90 6.20 -3.58 -0.08
CA LEU A 90 7.22 -2.93 -0.88
C LEU A 90 6.68 -2.03 -1.98
N LEU A 91 5.49 -2.34 -2.52
CA LEU A 91 4.95 -1.58 -3.65
C LEU A 91 3.47 -1.90 -3.86
N ASN A 92 2.61 -0.92 -3.62
CA ASN A 92 1.18 -1.04 -3.87
C ASN A 92 0.85 -1.17 -5.36
N GLU A 93 0.05 -2.15 -5.70
CA GLU A 93 -0.65 -2.36 -6.97
C GLU A 93 0.17 -2.08 -8.24
N PRO A 94 1.31 -2.76 -8.46
CA PRO A 94 1.99 -2.66 -9.74
C PRO A 94 1.02 -3.00 -10.87
N ASN A 95 0.95 -2.12 -11.88
CA ASN A 95 0.13 -2.34 -13.06
C ASN A 95 0.84 -1.81 -14.32
N TRP A 96 1.79 -2.61 -14.81
CA TRP A 96 2.61 -2.26 -15.96
C TRP A 96 2.84 -3.47 -16.86
N ASN A 97 3.30 -3.23 -18.07
CA ASN A 97 3.72 -4.31 -18.95
C ASN A 97 5.04 -4.93 -18.45
N LEU A 98 4.93 -5.92 -17.58
CA LEU A 98 6.04 -6.62 -16.93
C LEU A 98 6.03 -8.11 -17.31
N PRO A 99 6.41 -8.46 -18.54
CA PRO A 99 6.33 -9.84 -19.00
C PRO A 99 7.13 -10.77 -18.09
N ASN A 100 6.51 -11.89 -17.71
CA ASN A 100 7.08 -12.93 -16.83
C ASN A 100 7.45 -12.45 -15.41
N GLY A 101 7.04 -11.26 -14.99
CA GLY A 101 7.30 -10.74 -13.64
C GLY A 101 8.78 -10.49 -13.29
N SER A 102 9.72 -10.74 -14.20
CA SER A 102 11.16 -10.72 -13.89
C SER A 102 11.66 -9.35 -13.46
N ALA A 103 11.14 -8.26 -14.04
CA ALA A 103 11.52 -6.90 -13.67
C ALA A 103 10.99 -6.55 -12.28
N LEU A 104 9.75 -6.95 -11.95
CA LEU A 104 9.15 -6.77 -10.64
C LEU A 104 9.94 -7.55 -9.58
N ARG A 105 10.19 -8.84 -9.82
CA ARG A 105 11.01 -9.67 -8.95
C ARG A 105 12.39 -9.06 -8.69
N SER A 106 13.07 -8.61 -9.75
CA SER A 106 14.41 -8.00 -9.61
C SER A 106 14.39 -6.75 -8.74
N LEU A 107 13.36 -5.90 -8.87
CA LEU A 107 13.23 -4.70 -8.05
C LEU A 107 12.94 -5.06 -6.59
N TYR A 108 12.02 -5.99 -6.34
CA TYR A 108 11.72 -6.48 -5.00
C TYR A 108 12.94 -7.09 -4.31
N MET A 109 13.70 -7.91 -5.01
CA MET A 109 14.94 -8.47 -4.46
C MET A 109 15.95 -7.39 -4.09
N GLN A 110 16.13 -6.35 -4.93
CA GLN A 110 17.00 -5.21 -4.62
C GLN A 110 16.53 -4.45 -3.37
N CYS A 111 15.22 -4.23 -3.22
CA CYS A 111 14.66 -3.62 -2.01
C CYS A 111 14.90 -4.52 -0.79
N THR A 112 14.59 -5.81 -0.89
CA THR A 112 14.81 -6.79 0.19
C THR A 112 16.28 -6.82 0.60
N ASP A 113 17.19 -6.98 -0.34
CA ASP A 113 18.64 -7.02 -0.07
C ASP A 113 19.09 -5.74 0.65
N SER A 114 18.57 -4.58 0.21
CA SER A 114 18.91 -3.29 0.81
C SER A 114 18.37 -3.14 2.23
N ILE A 115 17.11 -3.54 2.48
CA ILE A 115 16.49 -3.60 3.81
C ILE A 115 17.30 -4.52 4.72
N ARG A 116 17.63 -5.72 4.29
CA ARG A 116 18.34 -6.73 5.09
C ARG A 116 19.76 -6.34 5.49
N THR A 117 20.34 -5.31 4.83
CA THR A 117 21.63 -4.74 5.31
C THR A 117 21.50 -4.02 6.65
N VAL A 118 20.30 -3.61 7.05
CA VAL A 118 20.04 -2.78 8.25
C VAL A 118 18.98 -3.37 9.16
N ASP A 119 18.02 -4.13 8.62
CA ASP A 119 16.88 -4.69 9.32
C ASP A 119 16.69 -6.16 8.94
N PRO A 120 17.16 -7.10 9.78
CA PRO A 120 17.02 -8.53 9.53
C PRO A 120 15.65 -9.12 9.90
N ASP A 121 14.82 -8.40 10.67
CA ASP A 121 13.72 -9.00 11.44
C ASP A 121 12.32 -8.67 10.91
N HIS A 122 12.09 -7.48 10.33
CA HIS A 122 10.75 -7.13 9.86
C HIS A 122 10.29 -7.97 8.67
N ILE A 123 9.01 -8.28 8.64
CA ILE A 123 8.36 -9.01 7.55
C ILE A 123 8.37 -8.15 6.27
N ILE A 124 8.57 -8.80 5.13
CA ILE A 124 8.47 -8.18 3.81
C ILE A 124 7.20 -8.68 3.12
N PHE A 125 6.31 -7.76 2.77
CA PHE A 125 5.13 -8.04 1.96
C PHE A 125 5.42 -7.68 0.52
N ILE A 126 4.93 -8.50 -0.39
CA ILE A 126 5.05 -8.24 -1.83
C ILE A 126 3.72 -8.45 -2.52
N GLU A 127 3.43 -7.57 -3.44
CA GLU A 127 2.26 -7.63 -4.27
C GLU A 127 2.57 -8.14 -5.69
N GLY A 128 1.58 -8.78 -6.30
CA GLY A 128 1.65 -9.19 -7.70
C GLY A 128 1.50 -8.00 -8.66
N ASN A 129 1.90 -8.17 -9.91
CA ASN A 129 1.49 -7.25 -10.97
C ASN A 129 -0.04 -7.29 -11.16
N TRP A 130 -0.60 -6.42 -12.01
CA TRP A 130 -2.03 -6.38 -12.29
C TRP A 130 -2.87 -6.19 -11.01
N PHE A 131 -2.62 -5.05 -10.32
CA PHE A 131 -3.34 -4.68 -9.09
C PHE A 131 -3.24 -5.76 -8.01
N ALA A 132 -2.01 -6.16 -7.69
CA ALA A 132 -1.66 -7.18 -6.68
C ALA A 132 -2.20 -8.61 -6.95
N ASN A 133 -2.56 -8.95 -8.20
CA ASN A 133 -3.21 -10.24 -8.50
C ASN A 133 -2.44 -11.17 -9.43
N ASP A 134 -1.34 -10.75 -10.04
CA ASP A 134 -0.49 -11.60 -10.90
C ASP A 134 0.90 -11.80 -10.28
N PHE A 135 1.09 -12.95 -9.63
CA PHE A 135 2.35 -13.37 -9.01
C PHE A 135 3.29 -14.13 -9.95
N THR A 136 3.04 -14.12 -11.26
CA THR A 136 3.92 -14.75 -12.24
C THR A 136 5.35 -14.26 -12.08
N GLY A 137 6.29 -15.20 -11.94
CA GLY A 137 7.73 -14.93 -11.78
C GLY A 137 8.17 -14.48 -10.38
N LEU A 138 7.25 -14.32 -9.42
CA LEU A 138 7.58 -13.95 -8.05
C LEU A 138 7.89 -15.15 -7.14
N THR A 139 7.91 -16.36 -7.68
CA THR A 139 8.29 -17.58 -6.99
C THR A 139 9.56 -18.20 -7.60
N PRO A 140 10.34 -19.03 -6.85
CA PRO A 140 10.20 -19.29 -5.41
C PRO A 140 10.53 -18.05 -4.56
N PRO A 141 10.14 -18.02 -3.27
CA PRO A 141 10.51 -16.94 -2.35
C PRO A 141 12.04 -16.82 -2.24
N TRP A 142 12.51 -15.60 -1.99
CA TRP A 142 13.96 -15.29 -1.89
C TRP A 142 14.38 -14.82 -0.49
N ASP A 143 13.42 -14.71 0.42
CA ASP A 143 13.63 -14.30 1.80
C ASP A 143 12.72 -15.17 2.70
N ASP A 144 13.22 -15.55 3.88
CA ASP A 144 12.49 -16.44 4.81
C ASP A 144 11.33 -15.74 5.53
N GLN A 145 11.26 -14.41 5.47
CA GLN A 145 10.19 -13.60 6.07
C GLN A 145 9.34 -12.88 5.01
N LEU A 146 9.15 -13.53 3.86
CA LEU A 146 8.35 -13.01 2.76
C LEU A 146 6.88 -13.42 2.90
N VAL A 147 5.97 -12.46 2.76
CA VAL A 147 4.51 -12.65 2.71
C VAL A 147 4.00 -12.20 1.35
N TYR A 148 3.12 -12.97 0.75
CA TYR A 148 2.47 -12.61 -0.51
C TYR A 148 1.16 -11.90 -0.21
N SER A 149 0.99 -10.69 -0.76
CA SER A 149 -0.10 -9.75 -0.46
C SER A 149 -0.99 -9.55 -1.70
N PRO A 150 -2.00 -10.41 -1.95
CA PRO A 150 -2.99 -10.17 -2.99
C PRO A 150 -4.02 -9.13 -2.53
N HIS A 151 -4.67 -8.46 -3.49
CA HIS A 151 -5.85 -7.63 -3.25
C HIS A 151 -7.12 -8.31 -3.71
N LYS A 152 -8.22 -8.10 -2.96
CA LYS A 152 -9.51 -8.70 -3.27
C LYS A 152 -10.64 -7.70 -3.08
N TYR A 153 -11.31 -7.33 -4.17
CA TYR A 153 -12.40 -6.36 -4.12
C TYR A 153 -13.73 -6.93 -4.62
N TRP A 154 -13.94 -6.93 -5.90
CA TRP A 154 -15.23 -7.18 -6.56
C TRP A 154 -15.47 -8.64 -6.96
N SER A 155 -14.52 -9.53 -6.76
CA SER A 155 -14.67 -10.95 -7.10
C SER A 155 -15.68 -11.64 -6.17
N LYS A 156 -16.14 -12.83 -6.54
CA LYS A 156 -16.98 -13.64 -5.69
C LYS A 156 -16.22 -14.09 -4.44
N ASN A 157 -16.95 -14.48 -3.41
CA ASN A 157 -16.40 -14.97 -2.16
C ASN A 157 -16.48 -16.51 -2.10
N GLU A 158 -15.86 -17.15 -3.10
CA GLU A 158 -15.78 -18.62 -3.21
C GLU A 158 -14.31 -19.05 -3.15
N PRO A 159 -13.98 -20.24 -2.58
CA PRO A 159 -12.58 -20.69 -2.48
C PRO A 159 -11.83 -20.72 -3.81
N VAL A 160 -12.52 -21.00 -4.92
CA VAL A 160 -11.94 -21.03 -6.27
C VAL A 160 -11.41 -19.66 -6.70
N ASP A 161 -12.00 -18.57 -6.22
CA ASP A 161 -11.56 -17.21 -6.56
C ASP A 161 -10.20 -16.85 -5.91
N MET A 162 -9.77 -17.63 -4.90
CA MET A 162 -8.49 -17.48 -4.21
C MET A 162 -7.49 -18.59 -4.58
N GLU A 163 -7.83 -19.47 -5.53
CA GLU A 163 -7.00 -20.64 -5.87
C GLU A 163 -5.63 -20.25 -6.44
N PHE A 164 -5.55 -19.10 -7.12
CA PHE A 164 -4.29 -18.57 -7.69
C PHE A 164 -3.22 -18.29 -6.62
N VAL A 165 -3.60 -17.86 -5.40
CA VAL A 165 -2.65 -17.62 -4.29
C VAL A 165 -2.58 -18.78 -3.31
N THR A 166 -3.69 -19.53 -3.09
CA THR A 166 -3.63 -20.70 -2.23
C THR A 166 -2.79 -21.83 -2.84
N SER A 167 -2.80 -21.97 -4.16
CA SER A 167 -1.90 -22.88 -4.87
C SER A 167 -0.43 -22.49 -4.67
N LEU A 168 -0.10 -21.21 -4.80
CA LEU A 168 1.23 -20.67 -4.55
C LEU A 168 1.68 -20.94 -3.10
N ARG A 169 0.80 -20.69 -2.11
CA ARG A 169 1.08 -21.00 -0.71
C ARG A 169 1.38 -22.50 -0.52
N ASN A 170 0.55 -23.36 -1.11
CA ASN A 170 0.68 -24.80 -0.93
C ASN A 170 1.96 -25.35 -1.59
N GLU A 171 2.38 -24.78 -2.72
CA GLU A 171 3.59 -25.17 -3.45
C GLU A 171 4.86 -24.71 -2.73
N HIS A 172 4.86 -23.48 -2.21
CA HIS A 172 6.06 -22.83 -1.69
C HIS A 172 6.08 -22.69 -0.17
N ASN A 173 5.02 -23.10 0.54
CA ASN A 173 4.87 -22.97 2.00
C ASN A 173 5.09 -21.53 2.49
N VAL A 174 4.44 -20.56 1.85
CA VAL A 174 4.53 -19.14 2.16
C VAL A 174 3.25 -18.60 2.81
N PRO A 175 3.34 -17.63 3.71
CA PRO A 175 2.16 -16.98 4.27
C PRO A 175 1.49 -16.07 3.24
N LEU A 176 0.17 -15.87 3.42
CA LEU A 176 -0.66 -14.99 2.62
C LEU A 176 -1.35 -13.97 3.52
N TYR A 177 -1.43 -12.73 3.04
CA TYR A 177 -2.16 -11.65 3.68
C TYR A 177 -2.85 -10.81 2.60
N VAL A 178 -4.17 -10.69 2.64
CA VAL A 178 -4.90 -9.81 1.71
C VAL A 178 -4.72 -8.37 2.16
N GLY A 179 -3.77 -7.68 1.53
CA GLY A 179 -3.34 -6.34 1.91
C GLY A 179 -4.43 -5.29 1.74
N GLU A 180 -5.27 -5.48 0.71
CA GLU A 180 -6.45 -4.65 0.52
C GLU A 180 -7.67 -5.46 0.12
N SER A 181 -8.80 -5.10 0.71
CA SER A 181 -10.13 -5.61 0.36
C SER A 181 -11.19 -4.58 0.75
N GLY A 182 -12.35 -4.63 0.13
CA GLY A 182 -13.44 -3.73 0.57
C GLY A 182 -14.23 -3.12 -0.56
N GLU A 183 -14.58 -1.84 -0.40
CA GLU A 183 -15.37 -1.03 -1.33
C GLU A 183 -16.68 -1.69 -1.79
N ASN A 184 -17.32 -2.43 -0.90
CA ASN A 184 -18.48 -3.26 -1.23
C ASN A 184 -19.58 -3.15 -0.16
N GLY A 185 -20.66 -3.86 -0.31
CA GLY A 185 -21.76 -3.89 0.67
C GLY A 185 -21.50 -4.86 1.83
N ASN A 186 -22.18 -4.67 2.96
CA ASN A 186 -22.00 -5.44 4.19
C ASN A 186 -22.14 -6.95 4.02
N ALA A 187 -23.00 -7.42 3.11
CA ALA A 187 -23.14 -8.85 2.83
C ALA A 187 -21.87 -9.40 2.19
N TRP A 188 -21.29 -8.67 1.24
CA TRP A 188 -20.04 -9.05 0.61
C TRP A 188 -18.87 -9.04 1.61
N PHE A 189 -18.81 -8.04 2.49
CA PHE A 189 -17.78 -7.97 3.55
C PHE A 189 -17.82 -9.18 4.46
N ARG A 190 -19.02 -9.54 4.95
CA ARG A 190 -19.20 -10.72 5.78
C ARG A 190 -18.70 -11.98 5.08
N ASP A 191 -19.11 -12.16 3.83
CA ASP A 191 -18.77 -13.38 3.07
C ASP A 191 -17.28 -13.41 2.71
N ALA A 192 -16.64 -12.24 2.48
CA ALA A 192 -15.20 -12.12 2.26
C ALA A 192 -14.40 -12.47 3.52
N ILE A 193 -14.79 -11.95 4.70
CA ILE A 193 -14.15 -12.28 5.98
C ILE A 193 -14.20 -13.80 6.20
N HIS A 194 -15.39 -14.40 6.10
CA HIS A 194 -15.54 -15.84 6.31
C HIS A 194 -14.64 -16.63 5.35
N LEU A 195 -14.60 -16.27 4.06
CA LEU A 195 -13.75 -16.94 3.09
C LEU A 195 -12.26 -16.83 3.47
N LEU A 196 -11.80 -15.64 3.79
CA LEU A 196 -10.37 -15.40 4.07
C LEU A 196 -9.94 -16.08 5.37
N GLU A 197 -10.76 -16.03 6.41
CA GLU A 197 -10.51 -16.71 7.69
C GLU A 197 -10.56 -18.23 7.53
N ASP A 198 -11.51 -18.78 6.80
CA ASP A 198 -11.59 -20.23 6.48
C ASP A 198 -10.36 -20.69 5.68
N LEU A 199 -9.79 -19.82 4.86
CA LEU A 199 -8.54 -20.07 4.13
C LEU A 199 -7.28 -19.77 4.95
N ASN A 200 -7.42 -19.36 6.21
CA ASN A 200 -6.32 -18.96 7.09
C ASN A 200 -5.44 -17.86 6.45
N MET A 201 -6.07 -16.79 6.00
CA MET A 201 -5.45 -15.58 5.46
C MET A 201 -5.80 -14.39 6.34
N GLY A 202 -4.79 -13.58 6.69
CA GLY A 202 -5.03 -12.25 7.23
C GLY A 202 -5.60 -11.32 6.17
N TRP A 203 -6.25 -10.24 6.60
CA TRP A 203 -6.88 -9.30 5.68
C TRP A 203 -6.92 -7.88 6.26
N ALA A 204 -6.98 -6.89 5.38
CA ALA A 204 -7.23 -5.49 5.70
C ALA A 204 -8.31 -4.90 4.80
N TRP A 205 -9.08 -3.92 5.35
CA TRP A 205 -10.06 -3.17 4.59
C TRP A 205 -9.49 -1.88 4.02
N TRP A 206 -9.83 -1.59 2.77
CA TRP A 206 -9.63 -0.32 2.12
C TRP A 206 -10.97 0.39 1.86
N PRO A 207 -11.11 1.66 2.21
CA PRO A 207 -10.43 2.34 3.31
C PRO A 207 -11.19 2.14 4.63
N LEU A 208 -10.63 2.62 5.73
CA LEU A 208 -11.29 2.56 7.04
C LEU A 208 -12.61 3.34 7.05
N LYS A 209 -12.63 4.54 6.41
CA LYS A 209 -13.82 5.40 6.34
C LYS A 209 -13.91 6.16 5.03
N LYS A 210 -15.15 6.44 4.61
CA LYS A 210 -15.49 7.25 3.43
C LYS A 210 -16.51 8.32 3.78
N ILE A 211 -16.55 9.37 2.99
CA ILE A 211 -17.56 10.44 3.10
C ILE A 211 -18.82 10.00 2.37
N GLU A 212 -19.97 9.99 3.06
CA GLU A 212 -21.30 9.66 2.53
C GLU A 212 -21.34 8.35 1.71
N SER A 213 -20.61 7.34 2.16
CA SER A 213 -20.56 6.02 1.50
C SER A 213 -20.75 4.89 2.49
N ILE A 214 -21.45 3.83 2.05
CA ILE A 214 -21.63 2.59 2.81
C ILE A 214 -20.63 1.51 2.39
N SER A 215 -19.73 1.81 1.46
CA SER A 215 -18.77 0.83 0.94
C SER A 215 -17.44 0.79 1.73
N CYS A 216 -17.52 1.03 3.03
CA CYS A 216 -16.40 0.96 3.97
C CYS A 216 -16.94 0.74 5.40
N PRO A 217 -16.09 0.35 6.37
CA PRO A 217 -16.51 0.11 7.76
C PRO A 217 -17.14 1.34 8.43
N MET A 218 -16.65 2.54 8.13
CA MET A 218 -17.14 3.79 8.71
C MET A 218 -17.57 4.76 7.61
N SER A 219 -18.75 5.36 7.78
CA SER A 219 -19.23 6.45 6.92
C SER A 219 -19.34 7.73 7.73
N ILE A 220 -18.81 8.82 7.22
CA ILE A 220 -18.87 10.15 7.83
C ILE A 220 -19.71 11.09 6.96
N ALA A 221 -20.38 12.02 7.61
CA ALA A 221 -21.14 13.05 6.89
C ALA A 221 -20.18 14.04 6.23
N LYS A 222 -20.53 14.52 5.06
CA LYS A 222 -19.82 15.61 4.41
C LYS A 222 -20.12 16.92 5.16
N THR A 223 -19.06 17.70 5.42
CA THR A 223 -19.18 19.04 6.02
C THR A 223 -19.27 20.12 4.93
N ASP A 224 -19.79 21.30 5.30
CA ASP A 224 -19.84 22.44 4.37
C ASP A 224 -18.44 22.87 3.95
N GLY A 225 -17.47 22.88 4.88
CA GLY A 225 -16.08 23.20 4.59
C GLY A 225 -15.44 22.23 3.60
N TYR A 226 -15.77 20.94 3.67
CA TYR A 226 -15.30 19.97 2.69
C TYR A 226 -15.97 20.16 1.32
N GLN A 227 -17.26 20.57 1.28
CA GLN A 227 -17.91 20.91 0.02
C GLN A 227 -17.22 22.09 -0.67
N ASP A 228 -16.80 23.10 0.07
CA ASP A 228 -16.05 24.25 -0.47
C ASP A 228 -14.71 23.81 -1.08
N LEU A 229 -14.01 22.82 -0.47
CA LEU A 229 -12.80 22.21 -1.05
C LEU A 229 -13.10 21.45 -2.35
N LEU A 230 -14.19 20.67 -2.39
CA LEU A 230 -14.63 19.98 -3.61
C LEU A 230 -14.93 20.98 -4.73
N ASP A 231 -15.60 22.07 -4.42
CA ASP A 231 -15.90 23.11 -5.41
C ASP A 231 -14.64 23.77 -5.94
N TYR A 232 -13.63 24.01 -5.10
CA TYR A 232 -12.33 24.47 -5.55
C TYR A 232 -11.62 23.45 -6.45
N TRP A 233 -11.53 22.18 -6.05
CA TRP A 233 -10.88 21.15 -6.85
C TRP A 233 -11.58 20.89 -8.19
N ASN A 234 -12.90 21.09 -8.24
CA ASN A 234 -13.66 21.00 -9.48
C ASN A 234 -13.61 22.30 -10.33
N GLY A 235 -12.86 23.32 -9.91
CA GLY A 235 -12.72 24.58 -10.62
C GLY A 235 -13.92 25.52 -10.49
N ASN A 236 -14.83 25.28 -9.55
CA ASN A 236 -16.05 26.06 -9.32
C ASN A 236 -15.86 27.17 -8.26
N ALA A 237 -14.76 27.15 -7.51
CA ALA A 237 -14.46 28.14 -6.47
C ALA A 237 -12.98 28.54 -6.53
N LEU A 238 -12.64 29.68 -5.84
CA LEU A 238 -11.26 30.12 -5.66
C LEU A 238 -10.53 29.23 -4.65
N GLN A 239 -9.21 29.14 -4.80
CA GLN A 239 -8.37 28.41 -3.85
C GLN A 239 -8.53 28.98 -2.43
N PRO A 240 -8.94 28.17 -1.45
CA PRO A 240 -8.99 28.58 -0.05
C PRO A 240 -7.57 28.80 0.50
N SER A 241 -7.46 29.52 1.62
CA SER A 241 -6.21 29.58 2.35
C SER A 241 -5.87 28.22 2.96
N VAL A 242 -4.58 28.02 3.29
CA VAL A 242 -4.12 26.77 3.93
C VAL A 242 -4.86 26.52 5.25
N GLU A 243 -5.08 27.59 6.05
CA GLU A 243 -5.76 27.50 7.33
C GLU A 243 -7.22 27.03 7.15
N VAL A 244 -7.95 27.58 6.16
CA VAL A 244 -9.32 27.19 5.85
C VAL A 244 -9.37 25.76 5.35
N ALA A 245 -8.49 25.39 4.42
CA ALA A 245 -8.41 24.03 3.90
C ALA A 245 -8.12 23.00 5.01
N THR A 246 -7.15 23.31 5.89
CA THR A 246 -6.82 22.45 7.03
C THR A 246 -8.01 22.31 7.99
N ALA A 247 -8.67 23.42 8.36
CA ALA A 247 -9.83 23.37 9.24
C ALA A 247 -10.96 22.51 8.64
N SER A 248 -11.26 22.69 7.35
CA SER A 248 -12.28 21.91 6.63
C SER A 248 -11.99 20.40 6.59
N LEU A 249 -10.72 20.01 6.50
CA LEU A 249 -10.32 18.59 6.57
C LEU A 249 -10.36 18.05 8.00
N MET A 250 -10.03 18.87 9.00
CA MET A 250 -10.08 18.46 10.41
C MET A 250 -11.51 18.21 10.89
N GLU A 251 -12.50 18.97 10.41
CA GLU A 251 -13.92 18.73 10.68
C GLU A 251 -14.39 17.32 10.27
N LEU A 252 -13.76 16.71 9.27
CA LEU A 252 -14.06 15.33 8.85
C LEU A 252 -13.47 14.27 9.80
N ALA A 253 -12.52 14.66 10.64
CA ALA A 253 -11.86 13.76 11.58
C ALA A 253 -12.59 13.68 12.93
N GLU A 254 -13.37 14.70 13.27
CA GLU A 254 -14.16 14.78 14.50
C GLU A 254 -15.53 14.06 14.37
#